data_1c6f381cef4b28758a50e21ab8024cb7
#
_entry.id   1c6f381cef4b28758a50e21ab8024cb7
#
_cell.length_a   1.000
_cell.length_b   1.000
_cell.length_c   1.000
_cell.angle_alpha   90.00
_cell.angle_beta   90.00
_cell.angle_gamma   90.00
#
_symmetry.space_group_name_H-M   'P 1'
#
loop_
_entity.id
_entity.type
_entity.pdbx_description
1 polymer ?
#
loop_
_entity_poly.entity_id
_entity_poly.type
_entity_poly.pdbx_seq_one_letter_code
_entity_poly.pdbx_strand_id
1 'polypeptide(L)'
;NSWGSPDDGFLHPAEPSFIAAIERGITDGRDGKGAIYVFPSGNGGCYNPDLRATPEIEPCVRENSNYDGYVNKLGVIAACAVDSNGRQPFYGERGANMLVCAPSSNLPPDSSNGFTNADIRTTAIQNGYRDDFTGTSASTPMVSGVAALILSVNPGLTWRDVRLILASTARQNDFPAAGAPIPDPEWQTAFGLHFSHKYGFGVVDAQAAVEAARTWTSVGGRRDLLQCGPYVQAVG
;
A
#
# COMPACT_ATOMS: atom_id res chain seq x y z
N ASN A 1 10.36 4.00 -1.98
CA ASN A 1 11.08 3.57 -0.77
C ASN A 1 10.64 2.14 -0.44
N SER A 2 11.57 1.26 -0.06
CA SER A 2 11.26 -0.12 0.32
C SER A 2 11.87 -0.45 1.69
N TRP A 3 11.61 0.42 2.64
CA TRP A 3 12.04 0.34 4.04
C TRP A 3 10.98 1.03 4.93
N GLY A 4 11.01 0.76 6.21
CA GLY A 4 10.11 1.31 7.22
C GLY A 4 10.63 1.07 8.63
N SER A 5 9.77 1.23 9.61
CA SER A 5 10.04 0.87 11.00
C SER A 5 10.20 -0.65 11.15
N PRO A 6 10.76 -1.14 12.27
CA PRO A 6 10.70 -2.55 12.60
C PRO A 6 9.26 -3.06 12.69
N ASP A 7 9.04 -4.28 12.17
CA ASP A 7 7.75 -4.97 12.24
C ASP A 7 7.67 -5.77 13.55
N ASP A 8 7.57 -5.07 14.69
CA ASP A 8 7.69 -5.66 16.05
C ASP A 8 6.42 -5.50 16.91
N GLY A 9 5.33 -5.00 16.34
CA GLY A 9 4.03 -4.81 16.99
C GLY A 9 3.91 -3.54 17.82
N PHE A 10 4.91 -2.68 17.80
CA PHE A 10 4.90 -1.42 18.53
C PHE A 10 4.68 -0.21 17.62
N LEU A 11 4.15 0.86 18.21
CA LEU A 11 4.00 2.13 17.50
C LEU A 11 5.36 2.83 17.39
N HIS A 12 5.83 3.00 16.16
CA HIS A 12 7.07 3.69 15.83
C HIS A 12 6.77 5.06 15.20
N PRO A 13 6.97 6.17 15.91
CA PRO A 13 6.81 7.50 15.32
C PRO A 13 7.94 7.78 14.31
N ALA A 14 7.60 8.42 13.20
CA ALA A 14 8.63 8.95 12.30
C ALA A 14 9.34 10.16 12.94
N GLU A 15 10.61 10.34 12.57
CA GLU A 15 11.37 11.48 13.03
C GLU A 15 10.78 12.81 12.52
N PRO A 16 10.88 13.90 13.32
CA PRO A 16 10.39 15.21 12.90
C PRO A 16 10.99 15.71 11.58
N SER A 17 12.24 15.38 11.30
CA SER A 17 12.92 15.72 10.04
C SER A 17 12.30 15.05 8.82
N PHE A 18 11.89 13.78 8.94
CA PHE A 18 11.17 13.06 7.90
C PHE A 18 9.80 13.68 7.67
N ILE A 19 9.05 13.94 8.74
CA ILE A 19 7.72 14.57 8.64
C ILE A 19 7.82 15.90 7.90
N ALA A 20 8.76 16.77 8.31
CA ALA A 20 8.99 18.06 7.66
C ALA A 20 9.40 17.92 6.18
N ALA A 21 10.18 16.89 5.83
CA ALA A 21 10.59 16.62 4.46
C ALA A 21 9.40 16.18 3.59
N ILE A 22 8.54 15.31 4.09
CA ILE A 22 7.30 14.90 3.40
C ILE A 22 6.36 16.10 3.21
N GLU A 23 6.14 16.88 4.26
CA GLU A 23 5.27 18.06 4.19
C GLU A 23 5.76 19.07 3.15
N ARG A 24 7.06 19.39 3.16
CA ARG A 24 7.65 20.27 2.16
C ARG A 24 7.54 19.65 0.76
N GLY A 25 7.80 18.35 0.62
CA GLY A 25 7.73 17.66 -0.66
C GLY A 25 6.33 17.66 -1.28
N ILE A 26 5.26 17.45 -0.49
CA ILE A 26 3.88 17.49 -0.99
C ILE A 26 3.37 18.92 -1.22
N THR A 27 4.03 19.93 -0.63
CA THR A 27 3.66 21.34 -0.80
C THR A 27 4.42 21.97 -1.97
N ASP A 28 5.74 21.88 -1.98
CA ASP A 28 6.62 22.59 -2.89
C ASP A 28 7.09 21.74 -4.08
N GLY A 29 7.10 20.41 -3.92
CA GLY A 29 7.58 19.47 -4.92
C GLY A 29 6.83 19.60 -6.25
N ARG A 30 7.52 19.37 -7.38
CA ARG A 30 6.94 19.44 -8.73
C ARG A 30 6.20 20.75 -8.99
N ASP A 31 6.78 21.88 -8.64
CA ASP A 31 6.19 23.22 -8.83
C ASP A 31 4.83 23.36 -8.13
N GLY A 32 4.74 22.95 -6.87
CA GLY A 32 3.52 23.03 -6.06
C GLY A 32 2.49 21.92 -6.31
N LYS A 33 2.75 20.98 -7.23
CA LYS A 33 1.88 19.81 -7.47
C LYS A 33 2.11 18.69 -6.44
N GLY A 34 3.20 18.74 -5.73
CA GLY A 34 3.62 17.77 -4.72
C GLY A 34 4.34 16.56 -5.29
N ALA A 35 5.38 16.12 -4.60
CA ALA A 35 6.10 14.89 -4.88
C ALA A 35 5.23 13.67 -4.51
N ILE A 36 5.48 12.54 -5.19
CA ILE A 36 4.80 11.27 -4.91
C ILE A 36 5.72 10.43 -4.04
N TYR A 37 5.24 10.04 -2.87
CA TYR A 37 5.94 9.16 -1.94
C TYR A 37 5.21 7.84 -1.81
N VAL A 38 5.90 6.73 -2.11
CA VAL A 38 5.36 5.38 -1.99
C VAL A 38 6.24 4.61 -1.01
N PHE A 39 5.62 3.99 -0.02
CA PHE A 39 6.26 3.17 1.00
C PHE A 39 5.57 1.81 1.11
N PRO A 40 6.29 0.76 1.54
CA PRO A 40 5.71 -0.55 1.79
C PRO A 40 4.83 -0.51 3.04
N SER A 41 3.76 -1.29 3.04
CA SER A 41 2.83 -1.31 4.17
C SER A 41 3.32 -2.14 5.37
N GLY A 42 4.48 -2.80 5.27
CA GLY A 42 5.06 -3.64 6.30
C GLY A 42 4.92 -5.14 6.02
N ASN A 43 5.72 -5.95 6.73
CA ASN A 43 5.81 -7.41 6.55
C ASN A 43 5.64 -8.18 7.88
N GLY A 44 5.12 -7.54 8.93
CA GLY A 44 4.87 -8.14 10.25
C GLY A 44 3.52 -8.84 10.36
N GLY A 45 2.81 -9.02 9.24
CA GLY A 45 1.55 -9.75 9.22
C GLY A 45 1.73 -11.22 9.53
N CYS A 46 0.73 -11.79 10.19
CA CYS A 46 0.78 -13.15 10.69
C CYS A 46 -0.37 -14.02 10.19
N TYR A 47 -0.96 -13.66 9.10
CA TYR A 47 -2.13 -14.40 8.63
C TYR A 47 -1.75 -15.35 7.50
N ASN A 48 -1.71 -16.64 7.81
CA ASN A 48 -1.77 -17.67 6.78
C ASN A 48 -2.94 -18.61 7.07
N PRO A 49 -4.06 -18.48 6.32
CA PRO A 49 -5.20 -19.38 6.48
C PRO A 49 -4.90 -20.81 6.05
N ASP A 50 -3.86 -21.02 5.23
CA ASP A 50 -3.44 -22.33 4.73
C ASP A 50 -2.45 -23.01 5.66
N LEU A 51 -1.77 -22.26 6.53
CA LEU A 51 -0.97 -22.78 7.64
C LEU A 51 -1.87 -22.93 8.88
N ARG A 52 -2.89 -23.76 8.76
CA ARG A 52 -3.64 -24.21 9.94
C ARG A 52 -2.68 -24.93 10.86
N ALA A 53 -2.25 -24.20 11.89
CA ALA A 53 -1.68 -24.73 13.10
C ALA A 53 -0.43 -25.61 12.93
N THR A 54 0.73 -24.95 12.81
CA THR A 54 1.83 -25.43 13.63
C THR A 54 1.91 -24.54 14.87
N PRO A 55 1.70 -25.07 16.07
CA PRO A 55 1.75 -24.30 17.32
C PRO A 55 3.13 -23.75 17.67
N GLU A 56 4.11 -23.94 16.82
CA GLU A 56 5.54 -23.74 17.06
C GLU A 56 6.14 -22.56 16.28
N ILE A 57 5.35 -21.85 15.49
CA ILE A 57 5.81 -20.57 14.97
C ILE A 57 5.61 -19.54 16.08
N GLU A 58 6.73 -18.94 16.53
CA GLU A 58 6.86 -17.86 17.50
C GLU A 58 5.59 -17.00 17.58
N PRO A 59 5.25 -16.47 18.77
CA PRO A 59 4.04 -15.69 18.92
C PRO A 59 4.01 -14.59 17.87
N CYS A 60 3.13 -14.78 16.91
CA CYS A 60 2.90 -13.91 15.79
C CYS A 60 2.50 -12.54 16.28
N VAL A 61 3.36 -11.57 16.18
CA VAL A 61 3.06 -10.18 16.46
C VAL A 61 2.18 -9.70 15.32
N ARG A 62 0.89 -9.44 15.60
CA ARG A 62 -0.02 -8.91 14.62
C ARG A 62 0.28 -7.42 14.41
N GLU A 63 1.14 -7.16 13.47
CA GLU A 63 1.50 -5.80 13.09
C GLU A 63 0.35 -5.12 12.34
N ASN A 64 0.29 -3.81 12.48
CA ASN A 64 -0.67 -2.97 11.79
C ASN A 64 0.10 -1.82 11.12
N SER A 65 -0.04 -1.71 9.82
CA SER A 65 0.62 -0.69 9.00
C SER A 65 0.44 0.76 9.51
N ASN A 66 -0.60 1.02 10.31
CA ASN A 66 -0.76 2.32 10.95
C ASN A 66 0.23 2.56 12.11
N TYR A 67 0.93 1.53 12.59
CA TYR A 67 1.92 1.69 13.66
C TYR A 67 3.25 2.22 13.13
N ASP A 68 3.50 2.08 11.82
CA ASP A 68 4.68 2.68 11.18
C ASP A 68 4.44 4.17 10.88
N GLY A 69 5.15 5.02 11.59
CA GLY A 69 5.07 6.47 11.46
C GLY A 69 5.57 7.03 10.13
N TYR A 70 6.37 6.27 9.36
CA TYR A 70 6.81 6.64 8.02
C TYR A 70 5.72 6.42 6.98
N VAL A 71 4.93 5.37 7.14
CA VAL A 71 3.88 4.95 6.22
C VAL A 71 2.55 5.64 6.51
N ASN A 72 2.26 5.88 7.78
CA ASN A 72 1.04 6.51 8.25
C ASN A 72 1.12 8.05 8.23
N LYS A 73 1.49 8.63 7.09
CA LYS A 73 1.56 10.10 6.90
C LYS A 73 0.72 10.57 5.74
N LEU A 74 0.12 11.75 5.91
CA LEU A 74 -0.53 12.43 4.80
C LEU A 74 0.50 12.65 3.68
N GLY A 75 0.12 12.27 2.46
CA GLY A 75 1.00 12.39 1.30
C GLY A 75 1.84 11.15 1.01
N VAL A 76 1.88 10.16 1.89
CA VAL A 76 2.49 8.86 1.65
C VAL A 76 1.45 7.87 1.12
N ILE A 77 1.80 7.13 0.10
CA ILE A 77 1.03 6.00 -0.44
C ILE A 77 1.58 4.73 0.20
N ALA A 78 0.77 4.09 1.03
CA ALA A 78 1.07 2.77 1.57
C ALA A 78 0.73 1.71 0.53
N ALA A 79 1.74 0.97 0.06
CA ALA A 79 1.60 -0.08 -0.94
C ALA A 79 1.61 -1.46 -0.27
N CYS A 80 0.51 -2.21 -0.42
CA CYS A 80 0.40 -3.59 0.06
C CYS A 80 0.77 -4.62 -1.03
N ALA A 81 0.87 -5.87 -0.64
CA ALA A 81 1.25 -6.96 -1.53
C ALA A 81 0.08 -7.92 -1.78
N VAL A 82 0.06 -8.50 -2.98
CA VAL A 82 -0.74 -9.68 -3.32
C VAL A 82 0.14 -10.74 -3.96
N ASP A 83 -0.17 -12.02 -3.71
CA ASP A 83 0.47 -13.14 -4.39
C ASP A 83 -0.10 -13.34 -5.81
N SER A 84 0.39 -14.36 -6.52
CA SER A 84 -0.07 -14.72 -7.88
C SER A 84 -1.54 -15.14 -7.96
N ASN A 85 -2.19 -15.44 -6.84
CA ASN A 85 -3.61 -15.75 -6.74
C ASN A 85 -4.46 -14.52 -6.36
N GLY A 86 -3.84 -13.36 -6.22
CA GLY A 86 -4.50 -12.13 -5.78
C GLY A 86 -4.82 -12.10 -4.29
N ARG A 87 -4.15 -12.92 -3.47
CA ARG A 87 -4.37 -13.02 -2.03
C ARG A 87 -3.29 -12.29 -1.24
N GLN A 88 -3.62 -11.89 -0.03
CA GLN A 88 -2.65 -11.31 0.89
C GLN A 88 -1.59 -12.35 1.26
N PRO A 89 -0.28 -12.05 1.08
CA PRO A 89 0.78 -12.90 1.55
C PRO A 89 0.76 -13.06 3.08
N PHE A 90 1.38 -14.12 3.60
CA PHE A 90 1.40 -14.39 5.04
C PHE A 90 2.00 -13.24 5.87
N TYR A 91 2.97 -12.53 5.30
CA TYR A 91 3.63 -11.38 5.94
C TYR A 91 2.85 -10.07 5.79
N GLY A 92 1.79 -10.04 4.99
CA GLY A 92 1.05 -8.81 4.72
C GLY A 92 0.35 -8.26 5.95
N GLU A 93 0.60 -7.01 6.25
CA GLU A 93 -0.07 -6.31 7.34
C GLU A 93 -1.46 -5.84 6.96
N ARG A 94 -2.22 -5.43 7.95
CA ARG A 94 -3.52 -4.76 7.77
C ARG A 94 -3.40 -3.30 8.18
N GLY A 95 -4.23 -2.44 7.63
CA GLY A 95 -4.25 -1.04 8.04
C GLY A 95 -5.25 -0.18 7.28
N ALA A 96 -5.77 0.85 7.94
CA ALA A 96 -6.64 1.84 7.32
C ALA A 96 -5.88 2.83 6.42
N ASN A 97 -4.56 2.86 6.52
CA ASN A 97 -3.67 3.71 5.72
C ASN A 97 -3.32 3.13 4.34
N MET A 98 -3.60 1.86 4.09
CA MET A 98 -3.30 1.21 2.81
C MET A 98 -4.06 1.88 1.68
N LEU A 99 -3.36 2.13 0.56
CA LEU A 99 -4.00 2.69 -0.62
C LEU A 99 -4.29 1.60 -1.66
N VAL A 100 -3.26 0.98 -2.21
CA VAL A 100 -3.38 -0.07 -3.23
C VAL A 100 -2.31 -1.13 -3.05
N CYS A 101 -2.58 -2.34 -3.52
CA CYS A 101 -1.61 -3.42 -3.57
C CYS A 101 -1.02 -3.58 -4.98
N ALA A 102 0.14 -4.22 -5.04
CA ALA A 102 0.74 -4.70 -6.28
C ALA A 102 1.30 -6.13 -6.08
N PRO A 103 1.65 -6.83 -7.16
CA PRO A 103 2.17 -8.18 -7.07
C PRO A 103 3.42 -8.33 -6.19
N SER A 104 3.49 -9.45 -5.49
CA SER A 104 4.65 -9.95 -4.76
C SER A 104 4.54 -11.47 -4.65
N SER A 105 5.32 -12.10 -3.80
CA SER A 105 5.22 -13.53 -3.54
C SER A 105 4.65 -13.85 -2.17
N ASN A 106 4.26 -15.10 -1.97
CA ASN A 106 3.75 -15.64 -0.71
C ASN A 106 4.61 -16.80 -0.19
N LEU A 107 5.86 -16.91 -0.65
CA LEU A 107 6.73 -17.98 -0.22
C LEU A 107 7.41 -17.62 1.09
N PRO A 108 7.27 -18.45 2.15
CA PRO A 108 8.20 -18.40 3.25
C PRO A 108 9.59 -18.84 2.75
N PRO A 109 10.69 -18.34 3.36
CA PRO A 109 12.07 -18.59 2.91
C PRO A 109 12.47 -20.08 2.79
N ASP A 110 11.65 -21.00 3.31
CA ASP A 110 11.89 -22.44 3.34
C ASP A 110 10.63 -23.23 2.95
N SER A 111 10.04 -22.90 1.82
CA SER A 111 8.86 -23.65 1.36
C SER A 111 9.24 -24.92 0.59
N SER A 112 9.66 -25.96 1.32
CA SER A 112 9.68 -27.34 0.82
C SER A 112 8.26 -27.89 0.48
N ASN A 113 7.22 -27.08 0.64
CA ASN A 113 5.81 -27.48 0.61
C ASN A 113 5.13 -27.31 -0.75
N GLY A 114 5.87 -27.14 -1.85
CA GLY A 114 5.30 -27.23 -3.20
C GLY A 114 4.38 -26.05 -3.61
N PHE A 115 4.38 -24.93 -2.90
CA PHE A 115 3.71 -23.72 -3.36
C PHE A 115 4.46 -23.14 -4.56
N THR A 116 3.79 -23.10 -5.70
CA THR A 116 4.33 -22.62 -6.97
C THR A 116 4.13 -21.09 -7.17
N ASN A 117 4.10 -20.33 -6.10
CA ASN A 117 3.98 -18.87 -6.22
C ASN A 117 5.32 -18.31 -6.67
N ALA A 118 5.37 -17.81 -7.90
CA ALA A 118 6.58 -17.21 -8.44
C ALA A 118 6.93 -15.94 -7.67
N ASP A 119 8.16 -15.85 -7.23
CA ASP A 119 8.74 -14.62 -6.71
C ASP A 119 8.92 -13.57 -7.80
N ILE A 120 9.18 -12.34 -7.40
CA ILE A 120 9.37 -11.25 -8.34
C ILE A 120 10.80 -11.27 -8.87
N ARG A 121 10.90 -11.31 -10.21
CA ARG A 121 12.17 -11.15 -10.89
C ARG A 121 12.58 -9.68 -10.92
N THR A 122 13.80 -9.40 -10.54
CA THR A 122 14.36 -8.05 -10.55
C THR A 122 15.83 -8.06 -10.94
N THR A 123 16.40 -6.87 -11.13
CA THR A 123 17.83 -6.70 -11.40
C THR A 123 18.66 -6.99 -10.15
N ALA A 124 19.88 -7.47 -10.35
CA ALA A 124 20.87 -7.72 -9.31
C ALA A 124 22.19 -7.02 -9.63
N ILE A 125 23.12 -7.06 -8.67
CA ILE A 125 24.46 -6.53 -8.85
C ILE A 125 25.17 -7.23 -10.03
N GLN A 126 26.22 -6.59 -10.59
CA GLN A 126 27.04 -7.12 -11.68
C GLN A 126 26.24 -7.45 -12.97
N ASN A 127 25.26 -6.61 -13.30
CA ASN A 127 24.37 -6.79 -14.47
C ASN A 127 23.59 -8.12 -14.47
N GLY A 128 23.38 -8.71 -13.29
CA GLY A 128 22.62 -9.94 -13.12
C GLY A 128 21.14 -9.71 -12.88
N TYR A 129 20.42 -10.82 -12.71
CA TYR A 129 19.02 -10.85 -12.28
C TYR A 129 18.89 -11.79 -11.08
N ARG A 130 17.86 -11.56 -10.28
CA ARG A 130 17.43 -12.47 -9.22
C ARG A 130 15.94 -12.70 -9.34
N ASP A 131 15.49 -13.90 -8.93
CA ASP A 131 14.11 -14.35 -9.08
C ASP A 131 13.45 -14.62 -7.71
N ASP A 132 14.00 -14.06 -6.62
CA ASP A 132 13.61 -14.30 -5.25
C ASP A 132 13.28 -12.99 -4.48
N PHE A 133 12.86 -11.95 -5.20
CA PHE A 133 12.48 -10.68 -4.56
C PHE A 133 11.02 -10.72 -4.11
N THR A 134 10.79 -10.42 -2.84
CA THR A 134 9.49 -10.55 -2.17
C THR A 134 9.22 -9.41 -1.19
N GLY A 135 8.17 -9.55 -0.40
CA GLY A 135 7.73 -8.56 0.58
C GLY A 135 6.90 -7.44 -0.05
N THR A 136 6.35 -6.58 0.77
CA THR A 136 5.75 -5.31 0.32
C THR A 136 6.79 -4.40 -0.34
N SER A 137 8.07 -4.69 -0.11
CA SER A 137 9.21 -4.07 -0.81
C SER A 137 9.22 -4.29 -2.31
N ALA A 138 8.68 -5.42 -2.82
CA ALA A 138 8.55 -5.69 -4.25
C ALA A 138 7.35 -4.97 -4.87
N SER A 139 6.25 -4.85 -4.14
CA SER A 139 5.04 -4.16 -4.58
C SER A 139 5.22 -2.64 -4.70
N THR A 140 5.96 -2.06 -3.79
CA THR A 140 6.18 -0.61 -3.68
C THR A 140 6.73 0.04 -4.96
N PRO A 141 7.81 -0.48 -5.59
CA PRO A 141 8.32 0.07 -6.84
C PRO A 141 7.35 -0.10 -8.01
N MET A 142 6.51 -1.13 -8.02
CA MET A 142 5.48 -1.31 -9.05
C MET A 142 4.42 -0.20 -8.97
N VAL A 143 3.92 0.10 -7.76
CA VAL A 143 3.01 1.24 -7.54
C VAL A 143 3.68 2.56 -7.94
N SER A 144 4.97 2.73 -7.62
CA SER A 144 5.75 3.91 -8.05
C SER A 144 5.84 4.01 -9.56
N GLY A 145 6.02 2.88 -10.26
CA GLY A 145 6.02 2.81 -11.72
C GLY A 145 4.67 3.25 -12.33
N VAL A 146 3.55 2.78 -11.76
CA VAL A 146 2.22 3.20 -12.20
C VAL A 146 1.99 4.69 -11.95
N ALA A 147 2.42 5.23 -10.81
CA ALA A 147 2.37 6.66 -10.54
C ALA A 147 3.18 7.47 -11.58
N ALA A 148 4.35 6.97 -11.98
CA ALA A 148 5.15 7.59 -13.04
C ALA A 148 4.42 7.56 -14.40
N LEU A 149 3.75 6.46 -14.76
CA LEU A 149 2.95 6.35 -15.98
C LEU A 149 1.77 7.35 -15.97
N ILE A 150 1.05 7.47 -14.84
CA ILE A 150 -0.01 8.47 -14.65
C ILE A 150 0.53 9.88 -14.95
N LEU A 151 1.66 10.23 -14.35
CA LEU A 151 2.26 11.55 -14.52
C LEU A 151 2.88 11.77 -15.89
N SER A 152 3.28 10.71 -16.61
CA SER A 152 3.80 10.81 -17.97
C SER A 152 2.73 11.24 -18.98
N VAL A 153 1.48 10.84 -18.77
CA VAL A 153 0.36 11.21 -19.67
C VAL A 153 -0.33 12.49 -19.24
N ASN A 154 -0.20 12.86 -17.96
CA ASN A 154 -0.77 14.12 -17.45
C ASN A 154 0.15 14.72 -16.36
N PRO A 155 1.22 15.44 -16.74
CA PRO A 155 2.17 16.02 -15.79
C PRO A 155 1.60 17.16 -14.93
N GLY A 156 0.40 17.64 -15.26
CA GLY A 156 -0.32 18.64 -14.48
C GLY A 156 -0.96 18.13 -13.20
N LEU A 157 -1.07 16.81 -13.02
CA LEU A 157 -1.70 16.19 -11.86
C LEU A 157 -0.92 16.43 -10.57
N THR A 158 -1.68 16.66 -9.49
CA THR A 158 -1.14 16.80 -8.14
C THR A 158 -0.94 15.43 -7.47
N TRP A 159 -0.24 15.40 -6.34
CA TRP A 159 -0.10 14.18 -5.54
C TRP A 159 -1.46 13.62 -5.08
N ARG A 160 -2.45 14.49 -4.86
CA ARG A 160 -3.82 14.09 -4.49
C ARG A 160 -4.52 13.40 -5.66
N ASP A 161 -4.36 13.94 -6.87
CA ASP A 161 -4.94 13.34 -8.08
C ASP A 161 -4.40 11.93 -8.31
N VAL A 162 -3.08 11.75 -8.20
CA VAL A 162 -2.45 10.43 -8.34
C VAL A 162 -3.03 9.43 -7.33
N ARG A 163 -3.19 9.81 -6.06
CA ARG A 163 -3.81 8.95 -5.05
C ARG A 163 -5.26 8.60 -5.39
N LEU A 164 -6.04 9.57 -5.83
CA LEU A 164 -7.45 9.36 -6.19
C LEU A 164 -7.59 8.49 -7.43
N ILE A 165 -6.74 8.67 -8.42
CA ILE A 165 -6.71 7.82 -9.62
C ILE A 165 -6.37 6.38 -9.23
N LEU A 166 -5.31 6.16 -8.46
CA LEU A 166 -4.93 4.83 -7.99
C LEU A 166 -6.08 4.17 -7.21
N ALA A 167 -6.73 4.89 -6.30
CA ALA A 167 -7.84 4.36 -5.51
C ALA A 167 -9.08 4.04 -6.35
N SER A 168 -9.45 4.93 -7.29
CA SER A 168 -10.67 4.79 -8.07
C SER A 168 -10.58 3.77 -9.21
N THR A 169 -9.36 3.42 -9.63
CA THR A 169 -9.11 2.47 -10.71
C THR A 169 -8.60 1.11 -10.22
N ALA A 170 -8.32 0.97 -8.92
CA ALA A 170 -7.90 -0.30 -8.35
C ALA A 170 -8.97 -1.37 -8.50
N ARG A 171 -8.54 -2.61 -8.68
CA ARG A 171 -9.43 -3.77 -8.85
C ARG A 171 -9.56 -4.54 -7.55
N GLN A 172 -10.78 -4.91 -7.20
CA GLN A 172 -11.00 -5.91 -6.14
C GLN A 172 -10.33 -7.23 -6.52
N ASN A 173 -9.80 -7.90 -5.53
CA ASN A 173 -9.10 -9.18 -5.62
C ASN A 173 -9.61 -10.14 -4.53
N ASP A 174 -9.03 -11.33 -4.48
CA ASP A 174 -9.33 -12.36 -3.46
C ASP A 174 -10.81 -12.73 -3.43
N PHE A 175 -11.39 -12.96 -4.60
CA PHE A 175 -12.76 -13.46 -4.69
C PHE A 175 -12.80 -14.91 -4.24
N PRO A 176 -13.77 -15.31 -3.40
CA PRO A 176 -13.94 -16.69 -3.00
C PRO A 176 -14.17 -17.56 -4.24
N ALA A 177 -13.58 -18.76 -4.26
CA ALA A 177 -13.92 -19.76 -5.27
C ALA A 177 -15.42 -20.06 -5.21
N ALA A 178 -16.03 -20.36 -6.36
CA ALA A 178 -17.46 -20.66 -6.43
C ALA A 178 -17.83 -21.78 -5.44
N GLY A 179 -18.72 -21.48 -4.50
CA GLY A 179 -19.17 -22.40 -3.44
C GLY A 179 -18.32 -22.42 -2.17
N ALA A 180 -17.26 -21.62 -2.07
CA ALA A 180 -16.57 -21.44 -0.81
C ALA A 180 -17.43 -20.61 0.16
N PRO A 181 -17.44 -20.92 1.48
CA PRO A 181 -18.03 -20.03 2.45
C PRO A 181 -17.32 -18.69 2.36
N ILE A 182 -18.07 -17.62 2.31
CA ILE A 182 -17.55 -16.26 2.17
C ILE A 182 -16.55 -16.03 3.29
N PRO A 183 -15.28 -15.97 2.98
CA PRO A 183 -14.35 -15.43 3.92
C PRO A 183 -13.85 -14.13 3.38
N ASP A 184 -13.90 -13.17 4.26
CA ASP A 184 -12.86 -12.18 4.20
C ASP A 184 -12.17 -12.07 2.83
N PRO A 185 -12.41 -10.93 2.13
CA PRO A 185 -11.56 -9.80 2.40
C PRO A 185 -12.23 -8.61 3.09
N GLU A 186 -13.34 -8.75 3.75
CA GLU A 186 -14.01 -7.64 4.45
C GLU A 186 -14.20 -6.40 3.56
N TRP A 187 -14.53 -6.61 2.30
CA TRP A 187 -14.75 -5.52 1.37
C TRP A 187 -15.96 -4.67 1.80
N GLN A 188 -15.68 -3.40 2.01
CA GLN A 188 -16.70 -2.39 2.27
C GLN A 188 -16.86 -1.52 1.01
N THR A 189 -18.07 -1.13 0.69
CA THR A 189 -18.35 -0.27 -0.45
C THR A 189 -19.02 1.00 0.04
N ALA A 190 -18.43 2.15 -0.32
CA ALA A 190 -19.00 3.46 -0.03
C ALA A 190 -18.67 4.42 -1.19
N PHE A 191 -19.65 5.23 -1.59
CA PHE A 191 -19.50 6.25 -2.63
C PHE A 191 -18.94 5.72 -3.97
N GLY A 192 -19.29 4.48 -4.32
CA GLY A 192 -18.81 3.84 -5.54
C GLY A 192 -17.39 3.31 -5.49
N LEU A 193 -16.71 3.43 -4.36
CA LEU A 193 -15.40 2.87 -4.09
C LEU A 193 -15.52 1.66 -3.16
N HIS A 194 -14.63 0.70 -3.32
CA HIS A 194 -14.46 -0.42 -2.40
C HIS A 194 -13.18 -0.23 -1.58
N PHE A 195 -13.18 -0.75 -0.37
CA PHE A 195 -12.05 -0.68 0.55
C PHE A 195 -11.97 -1.92 1.44
N SER A 196 -10.77 -2.37 1.73
CA SER A 196 -10.48 -3.43 2.69
C SER A 196 -9.22 -3.07 3.49
N HIS A 197 -9.21 -3.38 4.78
CA HIS A 197 -8.00 -3.21 5.59
C HIS A 197 -6.84 -4.12 5.21
N LYS A 198 -7.07 -5.12 4.35
CA LYS A 198 -6.03 -6.00 3.79
C LYS A 198 -5.44 -5.45 2.49
N TYR A 199 -6.28 -4.81 1.67
CA TYR A 199 -5.95 -4.50 0.28
C TYR A 199 -6.10 -3.02 -0.08
N GLY A 200 -6.45 -2.16 0.88
CA GLY A 200 -6.81 -0.78 0.56
C GLY A 200 -7.96 -0.74 -0.44
N PHE A 201 -7.80 -0.02 -1.53
CA PHE A 201 -8.76 0.01 -2.64
C PHE A 201 -8.59 -1.14 -3.63
N GLY A 202 -7.66 -2.06 -3.41
CA GLY A 202 -7.43 -3.25 -4.25
C GLY A 202 -6.10 -3.24 -4.99
N VAL A 203 -5.98 -4.11 -5.98
CA VAL A 203 -4.77 -4.24 -6.80
C VAL A 203 -4.72 -3.14 -7.83
N VAL A 204 -3.58 -2.48 -7.95
CA VAL A 204 -3.35 -1.41 -8.93
C VAL A 204 -3.60 -1.91 -10.36
N ASP A 205 -4.38 -1.14 -11.13
CA ASP A 205 -4.59 -1.35 -12.56
C ASP A 205 -3.90 -0.24 -13.34
N ALA A 206 -2.73 -0.55 -13.90
CA ALA A 206 -1.91 0.42 -14.62
C ALA A 206 -2.61 0.97 -15.86
N GLN A 207 -3.34 0.14 -16.60
CA GLN A 207 -4.05 0.57 -17.80
C GLN A 207 -5.19 1.51 -17.43
N ALA A 208 -6.08 1.09 -16.53
CA ALA A 208 -7.21 1.91 -16.09
C ALA A 208 -6.74 3.23 -15.47
N ALA A 209 -5.64 3.21 -14.69
CA ALA A 209 -5.07 4.41 -14.08
C ALA A 209 -4.54 5.41 -15.14
N VAL A 210 -3.84 4.92 -16.15
CA VAL A 210 -3.33 5.76 -17.26
C VAL A 210 -4.49 6.33 -18.10
N GLU A 211 -5.50 5.54 -18.41
CA GLU A 211 -6.68 5.98 -19.15
C GLU A 211 -7.45 7.06 -18.37
N ALA A 212 -7.69 6.84 -17.06
CA ALA A 212 -8.32 7.82 -16.20
C ALA A 212 -7.51 9.14 -16.11
N ALA A 213 -6.18 9.03 -16.03
CA ALA A 213 -5.31 10.20 -15.92
C ALA A 213 -5.39 11.15 -17.12
N ARG A 214 -5.66 10.63 -18.34
CA ARG A 214 -5.74 11.45 -19.57
C ARG A 214 -6.82 12.52 -19.51
N THR A 215 -7.94 12.22 -18.88
CA THR A 215 -9.13 13.08 -18.82
C THR A 215 -9.45 13.56 -17.41
N TRP A 216 -8.55 13.27 -16.44
CA TRP A 216 -8.77 13.59 -15.04
C TRP A 216 -8.86 15.10 -14.81
N THR A 217 -9.93 15.53 -14.18
CA THR A 217 -10.04 16.91 -13.69
C THR A 217 -9.37 17.01 -12.33
N SER A 218 -8.31 17.80 -12.25
CA SER A 218 -7.53 17.93 -11.03
C SER A 218 -8.35 18.50 -9.87
N VAL A 219 -8.23 17.88 -8.69
CA VAL A 219 -8.78 18.40 -7.44
C VAL A 219 -7.90 19.47 -6.80
N GLY A 220 -6.75 19.75 -7.40
CA GLY A 220 -5.76 20.71 -6.91
C GLY A 220 -4.85 20.16 -5.81
N GLY A 221 -3.83 20.94 -5.47
CA GLY A 221 -2.89 20.63 -4.40
C GLY A 221 -3.51 20.67 -3.00
N ARG A 222 -2.63 20.67 -1.98
CA ARG A 222 -3.07 20.81 -0.58
C ARG A 222 -3.84 22.13 -0.43
N ARG A 223 -5.06 22.05 0.03
CA ARG A 223 -5.77 23.22 0.55
C ARG A 223 -5.45 23.33 2.04
N ASP A 224 -5.31 24.56 2.53
CA ASP A 224 -5.17 24.78 3.96
C ASP A 224 -6.34 24.10 4.66
N LEU A 225 -6.02 23.24 5.62
CA LEU A 225 -7.02 22.70 6.52
C LEU A 225 -7.58 23.90 7.28
N LEU A 226 -8.89 24.17 7.15
CA LEU A 226 -9.60 25.00 8.09
C LEU A 226 -9.38 24.34 9.47
N GLN A 227 -8.50 24.90 10.26
CA GLN A 227 -8.40 24.56 11.66
C GLN A 227 -9.73 25.01 12.27
N CYS A 228 -10.66 24.09 12.45
CA CYS A 228 -11.72 24.30 13.41
C CYS A 228 -11.01 24.51 14.76
N GLY A 229 -11.12 25.68 15.32
CA GLY A 229 -10.53 26.03 16.60
C GLY A 229 -10.91 25.01 17.68
N PRO A 230 -10.24 25.01 18.81
CA PRO A 230 -10.50 24.07 19.87
C PRO A 230 -11.99 24.10 20.21
N TYR A 231 -12.63 22.95 20.18
CA TYR A 231 -13.97 22.78 20.74
C TYR A 231 -13.89 23.20 22.21
N VAL A 232 -14.38 24.36 22.53
CA VAL A 232 -14.62 24.77 23.93
C VAL A 232 -15.91 24.04 24.32
N GLN A 233 -15.77 22.90 24.95
CA GLN A 233 -16.88 22.26 25.62
C GLN A 233 -17.26 23.18 26.77
N ALA A 234 -18.39 23.88 26.67
CA ALA A 234 -18.97 24.55 27.80
C ALA A 234 -19.33 23.47 28.82
N VAL A 235 -18.56 23.42 29.91
CA VAL A 235 -18.93 22.61 31.08
C VAL A 235 -20.03 23.40 31.78
N GLY A 236 -21.27 22.93 31.65
CA GLY A 236 -22.38 23.42 32.43
C GLY A 236 -22.38 22.86 33.86
#